data_d462a1967bd27e4d7e7a51ecf984b9df
#
_entry.id   d462a1967bd27e4d7e7a51ecf984b9df
#
_cell.length_a   1.000
_cell.length_b   1.000
_cell.length_c   1.000
_cell.angle_alpha   90.00
_cell.angle_beta   90.00
_cell.angle_gamma   90.00
#
_symmetry.space_group_name_H-M   'P 1'
#
loop_
_entity.id
_entity.type
_entity.pdbx_description
1 polymer ?
#
loop_
_entity_poly.entity_id
_entity_poly.type
_entity_poly.pdbx_seq_one_letter_code
_entity_poly.pdbx_strand_id
1 'polypeptide(L)'
;MTLYEGVCSMSLSLEELDTHLFTCADIIRDAVDPTDYKEYILPLVYYKSISDEFEKQYAENVEEYGEEFARRDALYDIPVVPEGYLWEDIRAVSDNIDQALNEALDALTEANPEKLTGVFRADYIDADALDDDRLGKLVEHLSTYDLDRDSVPPDMLGEAYMDLVRNFAEEEGKSGGQFFTPPHIVNLCVRLVDEFEDGMSLHDPTVGSGGMLIEAARHYREVQEGDPGKLEYTGQEINPDIAAIAKMNLSIHGLDGEVEREDSLSNPGFTDEEENELTRFDRVLANFPFSVNWDKDGLQDDPYNRFDWHEKLPRADRGDYAFIMHMAEQLKQPDLDGAGGKAAIVIPHGVLFRKHEGRYRKPMLENDMVEAIVGLPENLFQNNTIPSAVLVLN
;
A
#
# COMPACT_ATOMS: atom_id res chain seq x y z
N MET A 1 39.65 8.60 -26.91
CA MET A 1 40.31 8.10 -25.69
C MET A 1 40.05 9.15 -24.64
N THR A 2 38.85 9.13 -24.12
CA THR A 2 38.35 10.05 -23.09
C THR A 2 38.08 9.20 -21.86
N LEU A 3 38.79 9.51 -20.81
CA LEU A 3 38.71 8.83 -19.53
C LEU A 3 37.33 9.11 -18.92
N TYR A 4 36.47 8.13 -18.83
CA TYR A 4 35.41 8.11 -17.85
C TYR A 4 36.09 7.88 -16.49
N GLU A 5 36.27 8.94 -15.73
CA GLU A 5 36.55 8.83 -14.30
C GLU A 5 35.29 8.25 -13.66
N GLY A 6 35.41 7.01 -13.17
CA GLY A 6 34.36 6.40 -12.39
C GLY A 6 34.10 7.26 -11.16
N VAL A 7 32.96 7.94 -11.17
CA VAL A 7 32.34 8.43 -9.95
C VAL A 7 31.94 7.17 -9.18
N CYS A 8 32.69 6.89 -8.13
CA CYS A 8 32.28 5.91 -7.12
C CYS A 8 30.98 6.47 -6.52
N SER A 9 29.83 5.98 -6.95
CA SER A 9 28.57 6.32 -6.32
C SER A 9 28.68 5.82 -4.88
N MET A 10 28.81 6.73 -3.93
CA MET A 10 28.64 6.39 -2.53
C MET A 10 27.18 5.98 -2.37
N SER A 11 26.94 4.69 -2.10
CA SER A 11 25.59 4.22 -1.78
C SER A 11 25.09 5.01 -0.58
N LEU A 12 23.95 5.68 -0.74
CA LEU A 12 23.24 6.36 0.34
C LEU A 12 22.97 5.35 1.47
N SER A 13 23.14 5.79 2.70
CA SER A 13 22.59 5.06 3.84
C SER A 13 21.09 5.39 4.02
N LEU A 14 20.34 4.52 4.69
CA LEU A 14 18.93 4.78 5.01
C LEU A 14 18.76 6.11 5.77
N GLU A 15 19.64 6.41 6.76
CA GLU A 15 19.60 7.66 7.54
C GLU A 15 19.81 8.91 6.66
N GLU A 16 20.68 8.82 5.66
CA GLU A 16 20.90 9.91 4.71
C GLU A 16 19.71 10.10 3.78
N LEU A 17 19.10 8.99 3.30
CA LEU A 17 17.91 9.01 2.48
C LEU A 17 16.71 9.57 3.27
N ASP A 18 16.47 9.12 4.49
CA ASP A 18 15.44 9.65 5.38
C ASP A 18 15.60 11.16 5.57
N THR A 19 16.81 11.61 5.92
CA THR A 19 17.11 13.04 6.09
C THR A 19 16.82 13.82 4.81
N HIS A 20 17.17 13.26 3.66
CA HIS A 20 16.92 13.86 2.35
C HIS A 20 15.41 14.00 2.09
N LEU A 21 14.63 12.94 2.26
CA LEU A 21 13.18 12.97 2.04
C LEU A 21 12.46 13.88 3.06
N PHE A 22 12.87 13.89 4.33
CA PHE A 22 12.32 14.81 5.34
C PHE A 22 12.62 16.28 5.04
N THR A 23 13.74 16.58 4.41
CA THR A 23 14.07 17.96 4.01
C THR A 23 13.07 18.53 3.00
N CYS A 24 12.40 17.69 2.21
CA CYS A 24 11.29 18.11 1.34
C CYS A 24 10.16 18.81 2.13
N ALA A 25 9.80 18.27 3.29
CA ALA A 25 8.80 18.90 4.17
C ALA A 25 9.27 20.29 4.68
N ASP A 26 10.55 20.46 4.98
CA ASP A 26 11.10 21.75 5.39
C ASP A 26 11.04 22.80 4.26
N ILE A 27 11.17 22.38 2.99
CA ILE A 27 11.08 23.28 1.83
C ILE A 27 9.66 23.84 1.67
N ILE A 28 8.63 23.02 1.88
CA ILE A 28 7.23 23.44 1.75
C ILE A 28 6.59 23.91 3.06
N ARG A 29 7.35 23.84 4.16
CA ARG A 29 6.91 24.38 5.46
C ARG A 29 6.47 25.83 5.34
N ASP A 30 5.48 26.23 6.12
CA ASP A 30 4.83 27.55 6.09
C ASP A 30 3.99 27.87 4.84
N ALA A 31 4.04 27.02 3.80
CA ALA A 31 3.21 27.17 2.61
C ALA A 31 2.00 26.21 2.63
N VAL A 32 2.18 25.02 3.14
CA VAL A 32 1.19 23.93 3.16
C VAL A 32 0.95 23.51 4.61
N ASP A 33 -0.26 23.09 4.94
CA ASP A 33 -0.53 22.50 6.26
C ASP A 33 0.27 21.20 6.41
N PRO A 34 0.89 20.92 7.57
CA PRO A 34 1.62 19.68 7.78
C PRO A 34 0.83 18.40 7.47
N THR A 35 -0.51 18.44 7.62
CA THR A 35 -1.38 17.32 7.26
C THR A 35 -1.39 16.98 5.77
N ASP A 36 -1.07 17.96 4.92
CA ASP A 36 -1.14 17.85 3.48
C ASP A 36 0.23 17.60 2.82
N TYR A 37 1.35 17.61 3.58
CA TYR A 37 2.70 17.37 3.04
C TYR A 37 2.79 16.10 2.20
N LYS A 38 2.13 15.03 2.64
CA LYS A 38 2.11 13.75 1.93
C LYS A 38 1.55 13.86 0.53
N GLU A 39 0.56 14.74 0.32
CA GLU A 39 -0.12 14.91 -0.96
C GLU A 39 0.80 15.51 -2.03
N TYR A 40 1.78 16.31 -1.62
CA TYR A 40 2.71 16.98 -2.53
C TYR A 40 4.08 16.31 -2.63
N ILE A 41 4.57 15.70 -1.54
CA ILE A 41 5.93 15.12 -1.51
C ILE A 41 5.94 13.70 -2.05
N LEU A 42 5.01 12.84 -1.59
CA LEU A 42 5.02 11.43 -1.95
C LEU A 42 4.91 11.16 -3.46
N PRO A 43 4.04 11.87 -4.21
CA PRO A 43 3.98 11.72 -5.66
C PRO A 43 5.29 12.11 -6.36
N LEU A 44 5.99 13.15 -5.88
CA LEU A 44 7.26 13.57 -6.48
C LEU A 44 8.39 12.57 -6.23
N VAL A 45 8.48 12.03 -5.02
CA VAL A 45 9.46 10.97 -4.69
C VAL A 45 9.22 9.75 -5.57
N TYR A 46 7.96 9.35 -5.74
CA TYR A 46 7.60 8.22 -6.58
C TYR A 46 7.84 8.50 -8.06
N TYR A 47 7.45 9.68 -8.57
CA TYR A 47 7.73 10.09 -9.94
C TYR A 47 9.26 10.12 -10.22
N LYS A 48 10.05 10.71 -9.32
CA LYS A 48 11.51 10.73 -9.43
C LYS A 48 12.07 9.32 -9.54
N SER A 49 11.64 8.40 -8.67
CA SER A 49 12.14 7.02 -8.68
C SER A 49 11.76 6.26 -9.96
N ILE A 50 10.55 6.48 -10.49
CA ILE A 50 10.15 5.92 -11.79
C ILE A 50 11.02 6.49 -12.91
N SER A 51 11.21 7.80 -12.94
CA SER A 51 11.98 8.47 -14.01
C SER A 51 13.44 8.01 -14.05
N ASP A 52 14.10 7.95 -12.90
CA ASP A 52 15.50 7.53 -12.81
C ASP A 52 15.69 6.07 -13.23
N GLU A 53 14.81 5.18 -12.75
CA GLU A 53 14.87 3.77 -13.12
C GLU A 53 14.54 3.57 -14.60
N PHE A 54 13.58 4.33 -15.14
CA PHE A 54 13.24 4.28 -16.58
C PHE A 54 14.40 4.74 -17.45
N GLU A 55 15.08 5.84 -17.13
CA GLU A 55 16.23 6.32 -17.88
C GLU A 55 17.35 5.28 -17.93
N LYS A 56 17.60 4.61 -16.82
CA LYS A 56 18.59 3.54 -16.70
C LYS A 56 18.20 2.34 -17.57
N GLN A 57 17.00 1.77 -17.39
CA GLN A 57 16.52 0.65 -18.19
C GLN A 57 16.45 1.01 -19.70
N TYR A 58 16.08 2.25 -20.02
CA TYR A 58 16.12 2.74 -21.41
C TYR A 58 17.52 2.69 -22.00
N ALA A 59 18.52 3.17 -21.26
CA ALA A 59 19.91 3.13 -21.73
C ALA A 59 20.39 1.69 -21.95
N GLU A 60 20.08 0.77 -21.07
CA GLU A 60 20.39 -0.66 -21.20
C GLU A 60 19.66 -1.27 -22.42
N ASN A 61 18.38 -0.97 -22.61
CA ASN A 61 17.60 -1.42 -23.75
C ASN A 61 18.09 -0.86 -25.08
N VAL A 62 18.62 0.37 -25.09
CA VAL A 62 19.27 0.95 -26.28
C VAL A 62 20.53 0.19 -26.65
N GLU A 63 21.35 -0.20 -25.68
CA GLU A 63 22.55 -1.00 -25.90
C GLU A 63 22.24 -2.40 -26.43
N GLU A 64 21.15 -3.04 -25.92
CA GLU A 64 20.79 -4.42 -26.27
C GLU A 64 19.97 -4.51 -27.56
N TYR A 65 18.96 -3.63 -27.74
CA TYR A 65 17.96 -3.74 -28.80
C TYR A 65 18.01 -2.57 -29.82
N GLY A 66 18.74 -1.48 -29.53
CA GLY A 66 18.79 -0.24 -30.31
C GLY A 66 17.62 0.71 -30.06
N GLU A 67 17.80 2.00 -30.36
CA GLU A 67 16.83 3.08 -30.06
C GLU A 67 15.42 2.81 -30.59
N GLU A 68 15.28 2.17 -31.76
CA GLU A 68 13.97 1.91 -32.41
C GLU A 68 13.08 0.99 -31.56
N PHE A 69 13.69 0.11 -30.77
CA PHE A 69 12.96 -0.89 -29.98
C PHE A 69 12.99 -0.60 -28.47
N ALA A 70 13.92 0.22 -28.02
CA ALA A 70 14.17 0.44 -26.59
C ALA A 70 12.97 1.04 -25.82
N ARG A 71 12.02 1.72 -26.48
CA ARG A 71 10.83 2.32 -25.84
C ARG A 71 9.60 1.40 -25.82
N ARG A 72 9.74 0.11 -26.09
CA ARG A 72 8.58 -0.81 -26.04
C ARG A 72 8.23 -1.14 -24.59
N ASP A 73 6.98 -0.93 -24.23
CA ASP A 73 6.45 -1.14 -22.85
C ASP A 73 6.79 -2.52 -22.29
N ALA A 74 6.77 -3.57 -23.13
CA ALA A 74 7.09 -4.94 -22.73
C ALA A 74 8.56 -5.16 -22.27
N LEU A 75 9.44 -4.16 -22.41
CA LEU A 75 10.82 -4.22 -21.94
C LEU A 75 10.99 -3.63 -20.52
N TYR A 76 9.92 -3.09 -19.93
CA TYR A 76 9.97 -2.43 -18.64
C TYR A 76 9.09 -3.15 -17.61
N ASP A 77 9.63 -3.37 -16.44
CA ASP A 77 8.89 -3.87 -15.28
C ASP A 77 8.31 -2.74 -14.40
N ILE A 78 8.61 -1.50 -14.75
CA ILE A 78 8.15 -0.25 -14.14
C ILE A 78 7.19 0.50 -15.07
N PRO A 79 6.52 1.56 -14.60
CA PRO A 79 5.79 2.49 -15.48
C PRO A 79 6.71 3.14 -16.53
N VAL A 80 6.25 3.21 -17.77
CA VAL A 80 6.99 3.86 -18.88
C VAL A 80 6.84 5.37 -18.78
N VAL A 81 7.94 6.10 -18.90
CA VAL A 81 7.92 7.56 -18.91
C VAL A 81 7.85 8.07 -20.36
N PRO A 82 6.80 8.83 -20.74
CA PRO A 82 6.67 9.39 -22.07
C PRO A 82 7.80 10.40 -22.38
N GLU A 83 8.09 10.60 -23.68
CA GLU A 83 9.10 11.56 -24.13
C GLU A 83 8.72 12.99 -23.75
N GLY A 84 9.65 13.73 -23.17
CA GLY A 84 9.44 15.10 -22.69
C GLY A 84 8.93 15.20 -21.26
N TYR A 85 8.78 14.07 -20.56
CA TYR A 85 8.31 14.02 -19.17
C TYR A 85 9.26 13.22 -18.25
N LEU A 86 10.54 13.13 -18.60
CA LEU A 86 11.56 12.68 -17.68
C LEU A 86 11.77 13.70 -16.55
N TRP A 87 12.28 13.26 -15.43
CA TRP A 87 12.54 14.17 -14.32
C TRP A 87 13.45 15.35 -14.70
N GLU A 88 14.46 15.10 -15.52
CA GLU A 88 15.36 16.16 -16.01
C GLU A 88 14.64 17.16 -16.96
N ASP A 89 13.59 16.73 -17.69
CA ASP A 89 12.77 17.64 -18.49
C ASP A 89 12.03 18.63 -17.59
N ILE A 90 11.47 18.16 -16.47
CA ILE A 90 10.78 19.01 -15.48
C ILE A 90 11.78 19.91 -14.75
N ARG A 91 12.95 19.39 -14.38
CA ARG A 91 14.02 20.15 -13.75
C ARG A 91 14.51 21.32 -14.63
N ALA A 92 14.45 21.18 -15.97
CA ALA A 92 14.83 22.22 -16.90
C ALA A 92 13.80 23.36 -17.02
N VAL A 93 12.58 23.19 -16.45
CA VAL A 93 11.53 24.22 -16.46
C VAL A 93 11.83 25.28 -15.41
N SER A 94 11.71 26.56 -15.78
CA SER A 94 12.00 27.72 -14.91
C SER A 94 10.76 28.53 -14.50
N ASP A 95 9.67 28.37 -15.25
CA ASP A 95 8.42 29.13 -15.04
C ASP A 95 7.22 28.19 -15.25
N ASN A 96 6.16 28.33 -14.45
CA ASN A 96 4.99 27.45 -14.43
C ASN A 96 5.35 25.99 -14.12
N ILE A 97 6.17 25.77 -13.09
CA ILE A 97 6.62 24.44 -12.66
C ILE A 97 5.43 23.62 -12.18
N ASP A 98 4.45 24.24 -11.52
CA ASP A 98 3.18 23.66 -11.10
C ASP A 98 2.43 22.99 -12.27
N GLN A 99 2.28 23.70 -13.38
CA GLN A 99 1.66 23.16 -14.59
C GLN A 99 2.49 22.03 -15.21
N ALA A 100 3.81 22.18 -15.27
CA ALA A 100 4.70 21.16 -15.83
C ALA A 100 4.65 19.84 -15.00
N LEU A 101 4.59 19.96 -13.68
CA LEU A 101 4.42 18.79 -12.79
C LEU A 101 3.07 18.09 -13.02
N ASN A 102 1.96 18.85 -13.06
CA ASN A 102 0.64 18.26 -13.31
C ASN A 102 0.61 17.57 -14.69
N GLU A 103 1.11 18.23 -15.75
CA GLU A 103 1.18 17.64 -17.09
C GLU A 103 2.02 16.36 -17.14
N ALA A 104 3.13 16.30 -16.37
CA ALA A 104 3.95 15.10 -16.29
C ALA A 104 3.22 13.93 -15.58
N LEU A 105 2.57 14.19 -14.45
CA LEU A 105 1.83 13.16 -13.72
C LEU A 105 0.62 12.64 -14.51
N ASP A 106 -0.07 13.52 -15.24
CA ASP A 106 -1.15 13.14 -16.14
C ASP A 106 -0.62 12.29 -17.31
N ALA A 107 0.47 12.71 -17.96
CA ALA A 107 1.08 11.96 -19.06
C ALA A 107 1.57 10.57 -18.63
N LEU A 108 2.18 10.47 -17.43
CA LEU A 108 2.56 9.17 -16.85
C LEU A 108 1.34 8.27 -16.63
N THR A 109 0.25 8.84 -16.09
CA THR A 109 -0.99 8.09 -15.82
C THR A 109 -1.63 7.61 -17.12
N GLU A 110 -1.69 8.47 -18.15
CA GLU A 110 -2.24 8.11 -19.47
C GLU A 110 -1.42 7.02 -20.17
N ALA A 111 -0.10 7.04 -20.00
CA ALA A 111 0.78 6.01 -20.59
C ALA A 111 0.72 4.67 -19.84
N ASN A 112 0.33 4.67 -18.56
CA ASN A 112 0.33 3.49 -17.69
C ASN A 112 -1.01 3.34 -16.93
N PRO A 113 -2.15 3.26 -17.61
CA PRO A 113 -3.46 3.32 -16.94
C PRO A 113 -3.69 2.16 -15.97
N GLU A 114 -3.16 0.97 -16.24
CA GLU A 114 -3.30 -0.21 -15.37
C GLU A 114 -2.56 -0.05 -14.05
N LYS A 115 -1.38 0.62 -14.07
CA LYS A 115 -0.52 0.79 -12.89
C LYS A 115 -0.77 2.09 -12.13
N LEU A 116 -1.08 3.19 -12.83
CA LEU A 116 -1.06 4.53 -12.26
C LEU A 116 -2.43 5.21 -12.13
N THR A 117 -3.53 4.60 -12.58
CA THR A 117 -4.87 5.18 -12.37
C THR A 117 -5.15 5.37 -10.88
N GLY A 118 -5.44 6.64 -10.50
CA GLY A 118 -5.73 7.04 -9.12
C GLY A 118 -4.53 7.08 -8.17
N VAL A 119 -3.30 6.94 -8.71
CA VAL A 119 -2.04 7.04 -7.94
C VAL A 119 -1.66 8.49 -7.71
N PHE A 120 -1.52 9.28 -8.77
CA PHE A 120 -1.20 10.69 -8.67
C PHE A 120 -2.48 11.50 -8.45
N ARG A 121 -2.57 12.16 -7.31
CA ARG A 121 -3.73 12.95 -6.88
C ARG A 121 -3.38 14.39 -6.55
N ALA A 122 -2.08 14.70 -6.48
CA ALA A 122 -1.61 16.05 -6.26
C ALA A 122 -2.07 16.99 -7.38
N ASP A 123 -2.50 18.17 -7.01
CA ASP A 123 -2.72 19.28 -7.94
C ASP A 123 -1.86 20.47 -7.48
N TYR A 124 -0.73 20.65 -8.17
CA TYR A 124 0.23 21.68 -7.83
C TYR A 124 -0.25 23.09 -8.24
N ILE A 125 -1.20 23.19 -9.18
CA ILE A 125 -1.81 24.47 -9.59
C ILE A 125 -2.76 24.98 -8.53
N ASP A 126 -3.61 24.10 -7.96
CA ASP A 126 -4.54 24.45 -6.89
C ASP A 126 -3.83 24.73 -5.55
N ALA A 127 -2.56 24.36 -5.45
CA ALA A 127 -1.71 24.68 -4.28
C ALA A 127 -1.22 26.13 -4.32
N ASP A 128 -2.13 27.12 -4.21
CA ASP A 128 -1.85 28.57 -4.24
C ASP A 128 -0.61 29.03 -3.44
N ALA A 129 -0.17 28.21 -2.48
CA ALA A 129 0.97 28.51 -1.61
C ALA A 129 2.30 27.94 -2.11
N LEU A 130 2.30 27.04 -3.11
CA LEU A 130 3.51 26.45 -3.71
C LEU A 130 3.85 27.19 -5.02
N ASP A 131 4.57 28.30 -4.89
CA ASP A 131 5.07 29.07 -6.03
C ASP A 131 6.25 28.37 -6.74
N ASP A 132 6.59 28.84 -7.96
CA ASP A 132 7.71 28.32 -8.77
C ASP A 132 9.04 28.27 -8.01
N ASP A 133 9.30 29.23 -7.09
CA ASP A 133 10.54 29.24 -6.30
C ASP A 133 10.60 28.05 -5.32
N ARG A 134 9.48 27.69 -4.70
CA ARG A 134 9.40 26.56 -3.78
C ARG A 134 9.38 25.21 -4.51
N LEU A 135 8.58 25.10 -5.58
CA LEU A 135 8.56 23.91 -6.41
C LEU A 135 9.92 23.66 -7.08
N GLY A 136 10.57 24.70 -7.60
CA GLY A 136 11.93 24.59 -8.13
C GLY A 136 12.96 24.13 -7.10
N LYS A 137 12.87 24.62 -5.86
CA LYS A 137 13.73 24.14 -4.77
C LYS A 137 13.46 22.69 -4.40
N LEU A 138 12.20 22.26 -4.43
CA LEU A 138 11.81 20.88 -4.15
C LEU A 138 12.33 19.94 -5.26
N VAL A 139 12.16 20.30 -6.51
CA VAL A 139 12.69 19.55 -7.67
C VAL A 139 14.22 19.48 -7.62
N GLU A 140 14.91 20.60 -7.42
CA GLU A 140 16.38 20.63 -7.30
C GLU A 140 16.89 19.82 -6.08
N HIS A 141 16.18 19.86 -4.96
CA HIS A 141 16.55 19.07 -3.80
C HIS A 141 16.43 17.56 -4.10
N LEU A 142 15.31 17.10 -4.64
CA LEU A 142 15.11 15.71 -5.04
C LEU A 142 16.11 15.26 -6.14
N SER A 143 16.59 16.18 -6.97
CA SER A 143 17.61 15.91 -7.99
C SER A 143 19.03 15.72 -7.44
N THR A 144 19.23 15.83 -6.12
CA THR A 144 20.55 15.67 -5.50
C THR A 144 21.06 14.23 -5.58
N TYR A 145 20.15 13.28 -5.59
CA TYR A 145 20.46 11.85 -5.65
C TYR A 145 19.65 11.15 -6.73
N ASP A 146 20.24 10.13 -7.34
CA ASP A 146 19.52 9.21 -8.22
C ASP A 146 18.78 8.19 -7.35
N LEU A 147 17.50 7.96 -7.65
CA LEU A 147 16.61 7.04 -6.95
C LEU A 147 16.34 5.75 -7.75
N ASP A 148 17.21 5.44 -8.74
CA ASP A 148 17.19 4.16 -9.44
C ASP A 148 17.54 3.00 -8.50
N ARG A 149 17.19 1.77 -8.89
CA ARG A 149 17.34 0.56 -8.05
C ARG A 149 18.78 0.17 -7.70
N ASP A 150 19.77 0.65 -8.46
CA ASP A 150 21.20 0.41 -8.15
C ASP A 150 21.74 1.45 -7.16
N SER A 151 21.28 2.69 -7.27
CA SER A 151 21.66 3.79 -6.38
C SER A 151 20.97 3.68 -5.03
N VAL A 152 19.67 3.33 -5.03
CA VAL A 152 18.83 3.14 -3.85
C VAL A 152 18.03 1.85 -4.02
N PRO A 153 18.40 0.75 -3.35
CA PRO A 153 17.65 -0.49 -3.41
C PRO A 153 16.16 -0.30 -3.08
N PRO A 154 15.23 -0.99 -3.77
CA PRO A 154 13.79 -0.83 -3.58
C PRO A 154 13.35 -0.94 -2.11
N ASP A 155 13.91 -1.87 -1.36
CA ASP A 155 13.59 -2.04 0.06
C ASP A 155 13.99 -0.82 0.90
N MET A 156 15.15 -0.22 0.60
CA MET A 156 15.62 0.97 1.31
C MET A 156 14.79 2.21 0.95
N LEU A 157 14.45 2.40 -0.32
CA LEU A 157 13.56 3.48 -0.75
C LEU A 157 12.17 3.31 -0.14
N GLY A 158 11.65 2.09 -0.16
CA GLY A 158 10.37 1.76 0.44
C GLY A 158 10.33 1.97 1.95
N GLU A 159 11.40 1.62 2.69
CA GLU A 159 11.51 1.88 4.13
C GLU A 159 11.52 3.38 4.43
N ALA A 160 12.33 4.16 3.73
CA ALA A 160 12.36 5.61 3.86
C ALA A 160 11.01 6.26 3.48
N TYR A 161 10.36 5.76 2.42
CA TYR A 161 9.02 6.20 2.02
C TYR A 161 7.99 5.92 3.11
N MET A 162 8.02 4.73 3.71
CA MET A 162 7.12 4.38 4.82
C MET A 162 7.40 5.18 6.09
N ASP A 163 8.65 5.53 6.35
CA ASP A 163 9.00 6.40 7.48
C ASP A 163 8.47 7.81 7.27
N LEU A 164 8.53 8.31 6.04
CA LEU A 164 7.93 9.59 5.67
C LEU A 164 6.39 9.58 5.85
N VAL A 165 5.71 8.55 5.33
CA VAL A 165 4.25 8.35 5.51
C VAL A 165 3.89 8.30 7.00
N ARG A 166 4.67 7.56 7.80
CA ARG A 166 4.44 7.41 9.25
C ARG A 166 4.55 8.75 9.97
N ASN A 167 5.59 9.51 9.68
CA ASN A 167 5.83 10.80 10.35
C ASN A 167 4.73 11.81 9.98
N PHE A 168 4.29 11.86 8.73
CA PHE A 168 3.17 12.71 8.33
C PHE A 168 1.86 12.29 9.03
N ALA A 169 1.61 10.99 9.15
CA ALA A 169 0.45 10.48 9.88
C ALA A 169 0.49 10.82 11.39
N GLU A 170 1.68 10.89 12.00
CA GLU A 170 1.85 11.33 13.39
C GLU A 170 1.56 12.84 13.57
N GLU A 171 1.94 13.66 12.61
CA GLU A 171 1.64 15.11 12.61
C GLU A 171 0.13 15.38 12.46
N GLU A 172 -0.60 14.57 11.71
CA GLU A 172 -2.06 14.60 11.62
C GLU A 172 -2.78 14.24 12.95
N GLY A 173 -2.09 13.69 13.90
CA GLY A 173 -2.64 13.32 15.21
C GLY A 173 -3.61 12.14 15.14
N LYS A 174 -4.81 12.26 15.77
CA LYS A 174 -5.73 11.12 15.92
C LYS A 174 -6.25 10.54 14.59
N SER A 175 -6.28 11.30 13.52
CA SER A 175 -6.82 10.87 12.23
C SER A 175 -5.82 10.06 11.41
N GLY A 176 -4.54 10.43 11.42
CA GLY A 176 -3.50 9.76 10.63
C GLY A 176 -3.08 8.41 11.19
N GLY A 177 -2.94 8.29 12.50
CA GLY A 177 -2.45 7.07 13.17
C GLY A 177 -3.37 5.84 13.07
N GLN A 178 -4.60 5.98 12.57
CA GLN A 178 -5.48 4.82 12.39
C GLN A 178 -5.23 4.06 11.06
N PHE A 179 -4.46 4.64 10.15
CA PHE A 179 -4.09 4.00 8.86
C PHE A 179 -2.73 3.30 8.89
N PHE A 180 -2.07 3.31 10.05
CA PHE A 180 -0.75 2.73 10.19
C PHE A 180 -0.72 1.65 11.27
N THR A 181 -0.35 0.43 10.87
CA THR A 181 -0.14 -0.69 11.80
C THR A 181 1.33 -0.75 12.23
N PRO A 182 1.64 -0.79 13.53
CA PRO A 182 3.01 -0.87 14.01
C PRO A 182 3.78 -2.06 13.41
N PRO A 183 5.03 -1.90 12.94
CA PRO A 183 5.78 -2.93 12.21
C PRO A 183 5.88 -4.26 12.95
N HIS A 184 6.03 -4.25 14.27
CA HIS A 184 6.11 -5.46 15.08
C HIS A 184 4.78 -6.25 15.12
N ILE A 185 3.63 -5.57 14.96
CA ILE A 185 2.31 -6.22 14.85
C ILE A 185 2.15 -6.80 13.44
N VAL A 186 2.55 -6.06 12.42
CA VAL A 186 2.57 -6.52 11.03
C VAL A 186 3.40 -7.81 10.92
N ASN A 187 4.63 -7.79 11.41
CA ASN A 187 5.52 -8.96 11.42
C ASN A 187 4.91 -10.15 12.19
N LEU A 188 4.24 -9.91 13.32
CA LEU A 188 3.54 -10.96 14.05
C LEU A 188 2.42 -11.57 13.22
N CYS A 189 1.56 -10.74 12.59
CA CYS A 189 0.47 -11.23 11.73
C CYS A 189 0.99 -12.11 10.59
N VAL A 190 2.03 -11.65 9.89
CA VAL A 190 2.65 -12.40 8.79
C VAL A 190 3.18 -13.76 9.28
N ARG A 191 3.89 -13.80 10.40
CA ARG A 191 4.42 -15.06 10.97
C ARG A 191 3.35 -16.02 11.48
N LEU A 192 2.15 -15.53 11.78
CA LEU A 192 1.04 -16.37 12.21
C LEU A 192 0.32 -17.07 11.05
N VAL A 193 0.49 -16.58 9.82
CA VAL A 193 -0.05 -17.18 8.60
C VAL A 193 1.06 -17.65 7.63
N ASP A 194 2.24 -17.84 8.17
CA ASP A 194 3.45 -18.30 7.49
C ASP A 194 3.17 -19.50 6.54
N GLU A 195 4.19 -20.04 5.89
CA GLU A 195 4.11 -21.07 4.85
C GLU A 195 3.54 -20.51 3.53
N PHE A 196 4.19 -19.43 3.00
CA PHE A 196 3.90 -18.94 1.66
C PHE A 196 4.52 -19.86 0.60
N GLU A 197 3.84 -20.01 -0.53
CA GLU A 197 4.28 -20.80 -1.69
C GLU A 197 4.09 -19.99 -2.98
N ASP A 198 4.89 -20.29 -4.00
CA ASP A 198 4.76 -19.68 -5.34
C ASP A 198 3.32 -19.82 -5.87
N GLY A 199 2.73 -18.73 -6.32
CA GLY A 199 1.37 -18.67 -6.85
C GLY A 199 0.28 -18.47 -5.80
N MET A 200 0.63 -18.28 -4.52
CA MET A 200 -0.38 -17.91 -3.52
C MET A 200 -0.85 -16.47 -3.67
N SER A 201 -2.13 -16.28 -3.40
CA SER A 201 -2.81 -14.98 -3.38
C SER A 201 -2.92 -14.44 -1.95
N LEU A 202 -2.47 -13.19 -1.75
CA LEU A 202 -2.51 -12.47 -0.49
C LEU A 202 -3.46 -11.28 -0.60
N HIS A 203 -4.30 -11.08 0.40
CA HIS A 203 -5.29 -10.01 0.40
C HIS A 203 -5.34 -9.25 1.73
N ASP A 204 -5.47 -7.92 1.63
CA ASP A 204 -5.81 -7.06 2.77
C ASP A 204 -7.03 -6.20 2.42
N PRO A 205 -8.24 -6.52 2.93
CA PRO A 205 -9.47 -5.78 2.63
C PRO A 205 -9.53 -4.39 3.29
N THR A 206 -8.53 -4.01 4.06
CA THR A 206 -8.37 -2.68 4.69
C THR A 206 -6.91 -2.26 4.62
N VAL A 207 -6.38 -2.27 3.40
CA VAL A 207 -4.94 -2.32 3.11
C VAL A 207 -4.14 -1.15 3.71
N GLY A 208 -4.79 -0.03 4.00
CA GLY A 208 -4.09 1.14 4.50
C GLY A 208 -2.94 1.53 3.58
N SER A 209 -1.73 1.67 4.10
CA SER A 209 -0.52 1.97 3.32
C SER A 209 0.16 0.74 2.67
N GLY A 210 -0.44 -0.46 2.74
CA GLY A 210 0.12 -1.67 2.14
C GLY A 210 1.08 -2.47 3.03
N GLY A 211 1.30 -2.03 4.27
CA GLY A 211 2.35 -2.58 5.13
C GLY A 211 2.25 -4.09 5.41
N MET A 212 1.03 -4.67 5.47
CA MET A 212 0.84 -6.12 5.67
C MET A 212 1.34 -6.92 4.46
N LEU A 213 1.01 -6.49 3.25
CA LEU A 213 1.40 -7.14 2.00
C LEU A 213 2.91 -7.05 1.76
N ILE A 214 3.48 -5.87 2.01
CA ILE A 214 4.93 -5.63 1.88
C ILE A 214 5.73 -6.49 2.86
N GLU A 215 5.31 -6.56 4.12
CA GLU A 215 5.96 -7.42 5.11
C GLU A 215 5.85 -8.90 4.75
N ALA A 216 4.71 -9.34 4.19
CA ALA A 216 4.55 -10.71 3.73
C ALA A 216 5.52 -11.03 2.58
N ALA A 217 5.67 -10.13 1.61
CA ALA A 217 6.65 -10.23 0.54
C ALA A 217 8.09 -10.31 1.07
N ARG A 218 8.43 -9.41 2.01
CA ARG A 218 9.75 -9.40 2.66
C ARG A 218 10.02 -10.68 3.42
N HIS A 219 9.06 -11.16 4.19
CA HIS A 219 9.17 -12.42 4.95
C HIS A 219 9.37 -13.62 4.01
N TYR A 220 8.61 -13.68 2.91
CA TYR A 220 8.74 -14.74 1.91
C TYR A 220 10.15 -14.77 1.30
N ARG A 221 10.71 -13.62 0.96
CA ARG A 221 12.06 -13.50 0.42
C ARG A 221 13.14 -13.81 1.46
N GLU A 222 13.09 -13.18 2.64
CA GLU A 222 14.19 -13.21 3.60
C GLU A 222 14.21 -14.46 4.49
N VAL A 223 13.04 -15.03 4.80
CA VAL A 223 12.91 -16.15 5.74
C VAL A 223 12.68 -17.46 5.02
N GLN A 224 11.91 -17.45 3.94
CA GLN A 224 11.57 -18.66 3.19
C GLN A 224 12.39 -18.80 1.89
N GLU A 225 13.24 -17.82 1.58
CA GLU A 225 14.08 -17.80 0.36
C GLU A 225 13.25 -17.89 -0.94
N GLY A 226 11.96 -17.45 -0.89
CA GLY A 226 11.05 -17.43 -2.01
C GLY A 226 11.18 -16.18 -2.89
N ASP A 227 10.50 -16.18 -4.02
CA ASP A 227 10.46 -15.07 -4.94
C ASP A 227 9.14 -14.29 -4.77
N PRO A 228 9.15 -13.07 -4.17
CA PRO A 228 7.94 -12.27 -3.99
C PRO A 228 7.17 -11.98 -5.28
N GLY A 229 7.85 -11.90 -6.43
CA GLY A 229 7.22 -11.69 -7.73
C GLY A 229 6.33 -12.84 -8.20
N LYS A 230 6.31 -13.96 -7.47
CA LYS A 230 5.42 -15.09 -7.75
C LYS A 230 4.20 -15.15 -6.83
N LEU A 231 4.06 -14.22 -5.91
CA LEU A 231 2.85 -14.06 -5.11
C LEU A 231 1.92 -13.03 -5.75
N GLU A 232 0.63 -13.20 -5.58
CA GLU A 232 -0.38 -12.25 -6.02
C GLU A 232 -0.79 -11.36 -4.84
N TYR A 233 -0.74 -10.03 -5.01
CA TYR A 233 -1.06 -9.08 -3.97
C TYR A 233 -2.30 -8.28 -4.32
N THR A 234 -3.28 -8.29 -3.43
CA THR A 234 -4.50 -7.51 -3.61
C THR A 234 -4.87 -6.78 -2.33
N GLY A 235 -5.44 -5.60 -2.47
CA GLY A 235 -5.88 -4.82 -1.33
C GLY A 235 -7.08 -3.94 -1.63
N GLN A 236 -7.79 -3.53 -0.59
CA GLN A 236 -8.92 -2.61 -0.72
C GLN A 236 -8.84 -1.52 0.34
N GLU A 237 -9.10 -0.27 -0.06
CA GLU A 237 -9.04 0.90 0.83
C GLU A 237 -10.14 1.90 0.45
N ILE A 238 -10.90 2.35 1.45
CA ILE A 238 -11.99 3.30 1.23
C ILE A 238 -11.49 4.74 1.00
N ASN A 239 -10.36 5.10 1.65
CA ASN A 239 -9.78 6.42 1.53
C ASN A 239 -8.94 6.51 0.25
N PRO A 240 -9.29 7.41 -0.70
CA PRO A 240 -8.59 7.50 -1.98
C PRO A 240 -7.11 7.88 -1.87
N ASP A 241 -6.74 8.72 -0.89
CA ASP A 241 -5.35 9.17 -0.72
C ASP A 241 -4.50 8.05 -0.13
N ILE A 242 -5.04 7.30 0.80
CA ILE A 242 -4.38 6.13 1.38
C ILE A 242 -4.27 4.99 0.36
N ALA A 243 -5.29 4.77 -0.47
CA ALA A 243 -5.23 3.79 -1.57
C ALA A 243 -4.11 4.15 -2.58
N ALA A 244 -3.97 5.44 -2.91
CA ALA A 244 -2.86 5.92 -3.75
C ALA A 244 -1.49 5.64 -3.10
N ILE A 245 -1.35 5.91 -1.80
CA ILE A 245 -0.13 5.59 -1.04
C ILE A 245 0.16 4.09 -1.07
N ALA A 246 -0.84 3.23 -0.89
CA ALA A 246 -0.66 1.78 -0.97
C ALA A 246 -0.13 1.34 -2.34
N LYS A 247 -0.71 1.85 -3.44
CA LYS A 247 -0.24 1.57 -4.80
C LYS A 247 1.21 2.01 -5.03
N MET A 248 1.54 3.25 -4.65
CA MET A 248 2.92 3.75 -4.74
C MET A 248 3.88 2.89 -3.93
N ASN A 249 3.51 2.54 -2.70
CA ASN A 249 4.34 1.78 -1.79
C ASN A 249 4.61 0.35 -2.28
N LEU A 250 3.58 -0.36 -2.77
CA LEU A 250 3.77 -1.67 -3.40
C LEU A 250 4.71 -1.57 -4.60
N SER A 251 4.51 -0.60 -5.48
CA SER A 251 5.35 -0.40 -6.66
C SER A 251 6.80 -0.07 -6.32
N ILE A 252 7.06 0.80 -5.32
CA ILE A 252 8.41 1.12 -4.84
C ILE A 252 9.13 -0.14 -4.34
N HIS A 253 8.41 -1.05 -3.68
CA HIS A 253 8.96 -2.33 -3.24
C HIS A 253 9.08 -3.38 -4.37
N GLY A 254 8.77 -3.01 -5.61
CA GLY A 254 8.83 -3.90 -6.78
C GLY A 254 7.73 -4.99 -6.76
N LEU A 255 6.63 -4.74 -6.07
CA LEU A 255 5.49 -5.65 -5.99
C LEU A 255 4.41 -5.22 -6.99
N ASP A 256 3.98 -6.16 -7.84
CA ASP A 256 2.84 -5.98 -8.71
C ASP A 256 1.57 -6.31 -7.92
N GLY A 257 0.92 -5.27 -7.39
CA GLY A 257 -0.24 -5.41 -6.50
C GLY A 257 -1.43 -4.58 -6.97
N GLU A 258 -2.61 -5.18 -6.93
CA GLU A 258 -3.86 -4.51 -7.26
C GLU A 258 -4.51 -3.94 -5.99
N VAL A 259 -4.81 -2.63 -5.99
CA VAL A 259 -5.50 -1.96 -4.88
C VAL A 259 -6.76 -1.29 -5.40
N GLU A 260 -7.91 -1.80 -4.93
CA GLU A 260 -9.21 -1.22 -5.24
C GLU A 260 -9.60 -0.14 -4.23
N ARG A 261 -10.16 0.97 -4.76
CA ARG A 261 -10.64 2.09 -3.96
C ARG A 261 -12.13 1.96 -3.71
N GLU A 262 -12.53 1.19 -2.71
CA GLU A 262 -13.95 1.00 -2.36
C GLU A 262 -14.12 0.60 -0.89
N ASP A 263 -15.33 0.70 -0.38
CA ASP A 263 -15.67 0.17 0.95
C ASP A 263 -15.85 -1.35 0.89
N SER A 264 -14.98 -2.09 1.54
CA SER A 264 -14.94 -3.55 1.54
C SER A 264 -16.24 -4.21 2.05
N LEU A 265 -16.99 -3.53 2.89
CA LEU A 265 -18.26 -4.05 3.39
C LEU A 265 -19.41 -3.80 2.43
N SER A 266 -19.55 -2.57 1.91
CA SER A 266 -20.69 -2.21 1.05
C SER A 266 -20.44 -2.48 -0.43
N ASN A 267 -19.19 -2.45 -0.88
CA ASN A 267 -18.80 -2.67 -2.28
C ASN A 267 -17.46 -3.45 -2.37
N PRO A 268 -17.47 -4.77 -2.12
CA PRO A 268 -16.26 -5.57 -2.24
C PRO A 268 -15.76 -5.57 -3.70
N GLY A 269 -14.51 -5.13 -3.92
CA GLY A 269 -13.93 -4.97 -5.25
C GLY A 269 -13.49 -6.29 -5.89
N PHE A 270 -13.12 -7.27 -5.07
CA PHE A 270 -12.62 -8.56 -5.54
C PHE A 270 -13.75 -9.61 -5.52
N THR A 271 -14.42 -9.75 -6.67
CA THR A 271 -15.59 -10.62 -6.82
C THR A 271 -15.58 -11.32 -8.17
N ASP A 272 -16.20 -12.50 -8.24
CA ASP A 272 -16.60 -13.13 -9.49
C ASP A 272 -18.05 -12.75 -9.80
N GLU A 273 -18.24 -11.81 -10.72
CA GLU A 273 -19.57 -11.31 -11.10
C GLU A 273 -20.42 -12.36 -11.83
N GLU A 274 -19.81 -13.32 -12.54
CA GLU A 274 -20.52 -14.37 -13.27
C GLU A 274 -21.12 -15.40 -12.31
N GLU A 275 -20.37 -15.76 -11.26
CA GLU A 275 -20.78 -16.72 -10.24
C GLU A 275 -21.45 -16.04 -9.04
N ASN A 276 -21.37 -14.70 -8.93
CA ASN A 276 -21.86 -13.92 -7.81
C ASN A 276 -21.22 -14.37 -6.48
N GLU A 277 -19.90 -14.58 -6.51
CA GLU A 277 -19.10 -15.01 -5.38
C GLU A 277 -17.97 -14.01 -5.08
N LEU A 278 -17.47 -14.04 -3.84
CA LEU A 278 -16.24 -13.33 -3.48
C LEU A 278 -15.03 -14.09 -4.05
N THR A 279 -14.03 -13.33 -4.51
CA THR A 279 -12.69 -13.89 -4.73
C THR A 279 -12.14 -14.41 -3.38
N ARG A 280 -11.56 -15.61 -3.43
CA ARG A 280 -10.99 -16.29 -2.26
C ARG A 280 -9.47 -16.33 -2.34
N PHE A 281 -8.83 -16.11 -1.20
CA PHE A 281 -7.39 -15.92 -1.09
C PHE A 281 -6.74 -16.99 -0.22
N ASP A 282 -5.46 -17.27 -0.48
CA ASP A 282 -4.66 -18.18 0.34
C ASP A 282 -4.31 -17.55 1.68
N ARG A 283 -4.07 -16.24 1.71
CA ARG A 283 -3.74 -15.49 2.92
C ARG A 283 -4.53 -14.18 2.98
N VAL A 284 -5.16 -13.94 4.12
CA VAL A 284 -5.82 -12.66 4.42
C VAL A 284 -5.16 -12.04 5.66
N LEU A 285 -4.65 -10.83 5.50
CA LEU A 285 -3.95 -10.09 6.55
C LEU A 285 -4.65 -8.75 6.74
N ALA A 286 -5.08 -8.40 7.95
CA ALA A 286 -5.79 -7.15 8.13
C ALA A 286 -5.67 -6.54 9.52
N ASN A 287 -5.68 -5.21 9.55
CA ASN A 287 -5.95 -4.40 10.73
C ASN A 287 -7.07 -3.42 10.40
N PHE A 288 -8.32 -3.88 10.47
CA PHE A 288 -9.48 -3.07 10.11
C PHE A 288 -9.78 -1.97 11.15
N PRO A 289 -10.48 -0.87 10.77
CA PRO A 289 -10.82 0.20 11.70
C PRO A 289 -11.85 -0.27 12.74
N PHE A 290 -11.49 -0.16 14.04
CA PHE A 290 -12.30 -0.69 15.14
C PHE A 290 -13.56 0.11 15.41
N SER A 291 -14.66 -0.60 15.66
CA SER A 291 -15.93 -0.03 16.11
C SER A 291 -16.51 1.07 15.20
N VAL A 292 -16.27 0.98 13.93
CA VAL A 292 -16.83 1.92 12.94
C VAL A 292 -18.30 1.64 12.65
N ASN A 293 -18.99 2.68 12.21
CA ASN A 293 -20.34 2.56 11.66
C ASN A 293 -20.26 1.93 10.26
N TRP A 294 -21.24 1.09 9.94
CA TRP A 294 -21.36 0.49 8.62
C TRP A 294 -22.81 0.42 8.16
N ASP A 295 -23.05 0.40 6.87
CA ASP A 295 -24.38 0.34 6.28
C ASP A 295 -24.94 -1.09 6.24
N LYS A 296 -25.42 -1.55 7.38
CA LYS A 296 -26.03 -2.88 7.48
C LYS A 296 -27.40 -2.99 6.78
N ASP A 297 -28.13 -1.86 6.61
CA ASP A 297 -29.50 -1.92 6.09
C ASP A 297 -29.48 -2.15 4.58
N GLY A 298 -28.43 -1.66 3.87
CA GLY A 298 -28.16 -1.97 2.47
C GLY A 298 -27.67 -3.41 2.22
N LEU A 299 -27.21 -4.12 3.28
CA LEU A 299 -26.58 -5.45 3.20
C LEU A 299 -27.42 -6.54 3.87
N GLN A 300 -28.73 -6.34 4.05
CA GLN A 300 -29.62 -7.38 4.57
C GLN A 300 -29.78 -8.58 3.61
N ASP A 301 -29.71 -8.29 2.32
CA ASP A 301 -29.75 -9.29 1.24
C ASP A 301 -28.37 -9.25 0.50
N ASP A 302 -27.30 -9.47 1.25
CA ASP A 302 -25.94 -9.47 0.69
C ASP A 302 -25.79 -10.52 -0.42
N PRO A 303 -25.44 -10.13 -1.65
CA PRO A 303 -25.40 -11.07 -2.78
C PRO A 303 -24.35 -12.16 -2.60
N TYR A 304 -23.35 -11.94 -1.77
CA TYR A 304 -22.24 -12.87 -1.52
C TYR A 304 -22.44 -13.74 -0.25
N ASN A 305 -23.61 -13.63 0.42
CA ASN A 305 -23.95 -14.39 1.64
C ASN A 305 -22.94 -14.25 2.79
N ARG A 306 -22.14 -13.17 2.81
CA ARG A 306 -21.08 -12.95 3.81
C ARG A 306 -21.58 -12.95 5.26
N PHE A 307 -22.83 -12.57 5.46
CA PHE A 307 -23.41 -12.32 6.79
C PHE A 307 -24.44 -13.35 7.23
N ASP A 308 -24.55 -14.48 6.55
CA ASP A 308 -25.54 -15.54 6.81
C ASP A 308 -25.25 -16.39 8.04
N TRP A 309 -24.23 -16.04 8.81
CA TRP A 309 -23.87 -16.75 10.05
C TRP A 309 -24.94 -16.70 11.14
N HIS A 310 -25.85 -15.71 11.08
CA HIS A 310 -26.97 -15.56 11.99
C HIS A 310 -28.06 -14.68 11.38
N GLU A 311 -29.35 -14.93 11.74
CA GLU A 311 -30.52 -14.13 11.30
C GLU A 311 -30.38 -12.61 11.50
N LYS A 312 -29.52 -12.17 12.42
CA LYS A 312 -29.30 -10.75 12.75
C LYS A 312 -27.89 -10.36 12.38
N LEU A 313 -27.81 -9.35 11.53
CA LEU A 313 -26.55 -8.70 11.17
C LEU A 313 -25.86 -8.05 12.39
N PRO A 314 -24.54 -7.86 12.35
CA PRO A 314 -23.83 -7.04 13.32
C PRO A 314 -24.45 -5.65 13.47
N ARG A 315 -24.20 -4.99 14.59
CA ARG A 315 -24.79 -3.65 14.86
C ARG A 315 -24.24 -2.63 13.89
N ALA A 316 -25.11 -1.69 13.41
CA ALA A 316 -24.71 -0.62 12.50
C ALA A 316 -23.64 0.32 13.09
N ASP A 317 -23.64 0.50 14.43
CA ASP A 317 -22.66 1.32 15.16
C ASP A 317 -21.39 0.54 15.57
N ARG A 318 -21.17 -0.66 15.00
CA ARG A 318 -20.04 -1.52 15.33
C ARG A 318 -19.81 -2.61 14.28
N GLY A 319 -18.99 -2.29 13.27
CA GLY A 319 -18.70 -3.16 12.15
C GLY A 319 -17.70 -4.28 12.40
N ASP A 320 -17.15 -4.42 13.63
CA ASP A 320 -16.06 -5.38 13.92
C ASP A 320 -16.36 -6.79 13.37
N TYR A 321 -17.55 -7.34 13.65
CA TYR A 321 -17.95 -8.65 13.13
C TYR A 321 -18.30 -8.66 11.64
N ALA A 322 -18.70 -7.53 11.07
CA ALA A 322 -18.92 -7.46 9.62
C ALA A 322 -17.60 -7.66 8.86
N PHE A 323 -16.52 -7.02 9.32
CA PHE A 323 -15.18 -7.24 8.77
C PHE A 323 -14.68 -8.67 8.96
N ILE A 324 -14.85 -9.24 10.17
CA ILE A 324 -14.42 -10.63 10.45
C ILE A 324 -15.16 -11.61 9.55
N MET A 325 -16.47 -11.48 9.38
CA MET A 325 -17.29 -12.33 8.51
C MET A 325 -16.87 -12.18 7.06
N HIS A 326 -16.68 -10.95 6.58
CA HIS A 326 -16.22 -10.69 5.23
C HIS A 326 -14.87 -11.38 4.95
N MET A 327 -13.88 -11.20 5.81
CA MET A 327 -12.57 -11.84 5.66
C MET A 327 -12.63 -13.37 5.74
N ALA A 328 -13.50 -13.91 6.60
CA ALA A 328 -13.66 -15.35 6.70
C ALA A 328 -14.26 -15.97 5.41
N GLU A 329 -15.20 -15.25 4.77
CA GLU A 329 -15.77 -15.69 3.47
C GLU A 329 -14.81 -15.50 2.30
N GLN A 330 -13.76 -14.69 2.45
CA GLN A 330 -12.69 -14.52 1.47
C GLN A 330 -11.56 -15.56 1.61
N LEU A 331 -11.63 -16.49 2.55
CA LEU A 331 -10.64 -17.57 2.64
C LEU A 331 -10.93 -18.70 1.65
N LYS A 332 -9.90 -19.19 0.97
CA LYS A 332 -9.99 -20.43 0.18
C LYS A 332 -10.48 -21.56 1.07
N GLN A 333 -11.45 -22.30 0.57
CA GLN A 333 -11.96 -23.46 1.32
C GLN A 333 -10.90 -24.55 1.35
N PRO A 334 -10.85 -25.36 2.43
CA PRO A 334 -9.92 -26.49 2.52
C PRO A 334 -10.10 -27.45 1.34
N ASP A 335 -9.01 -27.82 0.71
CA ASP A 335 -8.97 -28.86 -0.32
C ASP A 335 -9.03 -30.28 0.28
N LEU A 336 -8.84 -31.30 -0.58
CA LEU A 336 -8.89 -32.71 -0.15
C LEU A 336 -7.75 -33.09 0.82
N ASP A 337 -6.65 -32.33 0.81
CA ASP A 337 -5.49 -32.52 1.68
C ASP A 337 -5.61 -31.68 2.96
N GLY A 338 -6.69 -30.89 3.09
CA GLY A 338 -6.99 -30.06 4.24
C GLY A 338 -6.30 -28.69 4.20
N ALA A 339 -5.62 -28.35 3.10
CA ALA A 339 -5.04 -27.02 2.92
C ALA A 339 -6.12 -26.01 2.53
N GLY A 340 -6.31 -24.99 3.33
CA GLY A 340 -7.24 -23.88 3.10
C GLY A 340 -6.53 -22.52 3.22
N GLY A 341 -7.31 -21.46 3.03
CA GLY A 341 -6.81 -20.11 3.28
C GLY A 341 -6.63 -19.84 4.77
N LYS A 342 -5.64 -19.02 5.13
CA LYS A 342 -5.42 -18.58 6.51
C LYS A 342 -5.57 -17.07 6.63
N ALA A 343 -6.10 -16.59 7.78
CA ALA A 343 -6.13 -15.17 8.07
C ALA A 343 -5.46 -14.83 9.40
N ALA A 344 -4.77 -13.68 9.46
CA ALA A 344 -4.38 -13.04 10.72
C ALA A 344 -4.98 -11.64 10.78
N ILE A 345 -5.90 -11.45 11.71
CA ILE A 345 -6.75 -10.27 11.82
C ILE A 345 -6.52 -9.60 13.16
N VAL A 346 -6.11 -8.34 13.16
CA VAL A 346 -6.04 -7.54 14.38
C VAL A 346 -7.45 -7.16 14.81
N ILE A 347 -7.83 -7.53 16.03
CA ILE A 347 -9.19 -7.33 16.56
C ILE A 347 -9.17 -6.61 17.90
N PRO A 348 -10.19 -5.79 18.24
CA PRO A 348 -10.35 -5.27 19.59
C PRO A 348 -10.79 -6.38 20.54
N HIS A 349 -10.27 -6.41 21.77
CA HIS A 349 -10.64 -7.43 22.78
C HIS A 349 -12.15 -7.58 22.98
N GLY A 350 -12.93 -6.50 22.78
CA GLY A 350 -14.38 -6.54 22.90
C GLY A 350 -15.04 -7.63 22.07
N VAL A 351 -14.51 -7.93 20.89
CA VAL A 351 -14.96 -9.00 19.98
C VAL A 351 -15.00 -10.35 20.70
N LEU A 352 -14.08 -10.61 21.62
CA LEU A 352 -13.92 -11.89 22.28
C LEU A 352 -14.96 -12.15 23.40
N PHE A 353 -15.53 -11.11 24.02
CA PHE A 353 -16.39 -11.30 25.20
C PHE A 353 -17.74 -10.58 25.21
N ARG A 354 -17.98 -9.64 24.24
CA ARG A 354 -19.29 -8.96 24.20
C ARG A 354 -20.42 -9.97 24.05
N LYS A 355 -21.36 -9.94 24.99
CA LYS A 355 -22.40 -10.98 25.11
C LYS A 355 -23.28 -11.09 23.86
N HIS A 356 -23.64 -9.98 23.23
CA HIS A 356 -24.52 -9.97 22.06
C HIS A 356 -23.83 -10.50 20.80
N GLU A 357 -22.49 -10.48 20.75
CA GLU A 357 -21.66 -10.99 19.64
C GLU A 357 -21.37 -12.50 19.75
N GLY A 358 -21.75 -13.14 20.88
CA GLY A 358 -21.62 -14.58 21.05
C GLY A 358 -22.33 -15.41 19.96
N ARG A 359 -23.34 -14.83 19.29
CA ARG A 359 -24.05 -15.45 18.17
C ARG A 359 -23.21 -15.62 16.92
N TYR A 360 -22.18 -14.80 16.74
CA TYR A 360 -21.24 -14.87 15.62
C TYR A 360 -20.01 -15.70 15.99
N ARG A 361 -19.53 -15.62 17.26
CA ARG A 361 -18.45 -16.48 17.76
C ARG A 361 -18.81 -17.96 17.75
N LYS A 362 -20.08 -18.27 18.03
CA LYS A 362 -20.54 -19.66 18.10
C LYS A 362 -20.32 -20.43 16.79
N PRO A 363 -20.79 -19.95 15.62
CA PRO A 363 -20.50 -20.60 14.33
C PRO A 363 -19.00 -20.75 14.06
N MET A 364 -18.19 -19.74 14.34
CA MET A 364 -16.73 -19.83 14.14
C MET A 364 -16.10 -21.00 14.92
N LEU A 365 -16.54 -21.19 16.17
CA LEU A 365 -16.03 -22.27 17.03
C LEU A 365 -16.61 -23.64 16.66
N GLU A 366 -17.88 -23.69 16.26
CA GLU A 366 -18.55 -24.95 15.86
C GLU A 366 -18.06 -25.48 14.53
N ASN A 367 -17.55 -24.60 13.66
CA ASN A 367 -16.97 -24.95 12.35
C ASN A 367 -15.44 -25.00 12.37
N ASP A 368 -14.83 -25.00 13.57
CA ASP A 368 -13.37 -25.09 13.78
C ASP A 368 -12.55 -24.03 12.98
N MET A 369 -13.14 -22.85 12.70
CA MET A 369 -12.49 -21.79 11.94
C MET A 369 -11.39 -21.05 12.71
N VAL A 370 -11.38 -21.14 14.04
CA VAL A 370 -10.43 -20.40 14.90
C VAL A 370 -9.23 -21.28 15.22
N GLU A 371 -8.08 -20.96 14.62
CA GLU A 371 -6.82 -21.64 14.91
C GLU A 371 -6.20 -21.11 16.22
N ALA A 372 -6.13 -19.78 16.38
CA ALA A 372 -5.51 -19.15 17.55
C ALA A 372 -6.08 -17.76 17.86
N ILE A 373 -5.87 -17.32 19.10
CA ILE A 373 -6.07 -15.94 19.53
C ILE A 373 -4.83 -15.52 20.32
N VAL A 374 -4.11 -14.52 19.81
CA VAL A 374 -2.88 -14.00 20.42
C VAL A 374 -3.15 -12.65 21.05
N GLY A 375 -3.15 -12.58 22.39
CA GLY A 375 -3.34 -11.31 23.12
C GLY A 375 -2.15 -10.37 22.91
N LEU A 376 -2.43 -9.10 22.61
CA LEU A 376 -1.41 -8.07 22.44
C LEU A 376 -1.28 -7.23 23.73
N PRO A 377 -0.07 -6.74 24.05
CA PRO A 377 0.12 -5.77 25.13
C PRO A 377 -0.72 -4.51 24.94
N GLU A 378 -0.99 -3.82 26.05
CA GLU A 378 -1.69 -2.53 26.00
C GLU A 378 -0.78 -1.42 25.42
N ASN A 379 -1.39 -0.39 24.82
CA ASN A 379 -0.71 0.78 24.28
C ASN A 379 0.28 0.52 23.13
N LEU A 380 0.04 -0.50 22.33
CA LEU A 380 0.85 -0.77 21.12
C LEU A 380 0.49 0.13 19.95
N PHE A 381 -0.78 0.55 19.87
CA PHE A 381 -1.23 1.46 18.83
C PHE A 381 -1.14 2.89 19.35
N GLN A 382 -0.48 3.75 18.58
CA GLN A 382 -0.38 5.15 18.92
C GLN A 382 -1.75 5.76 19.19
N ASN A 383 -2.40 6.44 19.41
CA ASN A 383 -3.74 7.02 19.52
C ASN A 383 -4.89 6.04 19.87
N ASN A 384 -4.62 4.78 20.12
CA ASN A 384 -5.65 3.81 20.48
C ASN A 384 -5.27 2.99 21.72
N THR A 385 -5.99 3.24 22.83
CA THR A 385 -5.81 2.54 24.10
C THR A 385 -6.65 1.27 24.22
N ILE A 386 -7.35 0.87 23.15
CA ILE A 386 -8.21 -0.33 23.16
C ILE A 386 -7.31 -1.56 23.18
N PRO A 387 -7.40 -2.44 24.21
CA PRO A 387 -6.69 -3.69 24.20
C PRO A 387 -7.07 -4.51 22.96
N SER A 388 -6.08 -5.07 22.30
CA SER A 388 -6.25 -5.77 21.03
C SER A 388 -5.66 -7.18 21.08
N ALA A 389 -6.04 -8.01 20.12
CA ALA A 389 -5.51 -9.36 19.92
C ALA A 389 -5.37 -9.62 18.41
N VAL A 390 -4.61 -10.63 18.04
CA VAL A 390 -4.65 -11.18 16.67
C VAL A 390 -5.52 -12.44 16.70
N LEU A 391 -6.54 -12.46 15.86
CA LEU A 391 -7.37 -13.63 15.58
C LEU A 391 -6.79 -14.34 14.36
N VAL A 392 -6.46 -15.63 14.52
CA VAL A 392 -6.00 -16.47 13.42
C VAL A 392 -7.12 -17.39 13.02
N LEU A 393 -7.48 -17.38 11.75
CA LEU A 393 -8.48 -18.24 11.12
C LEU A 393 -7.81 -19.18 10.12
N ASN A 394 -8.41 -20.37 9.96
CA ASN A 394 -8.04 -21.36 8.94
C ASN A 394 -9.28 -22.01 8.33
#